data_3bd1cca5f87d5d476261b018acc28c6e
#
_entry.id   3bd1cca5f87d5d476261b018acc28c6e
#
_cell.length_a   1.000
_cell.length_b   1.000
_cell.length_c   1.000
_cell.angle_alpha   90.00
_cell.angle_beta   90.00
_cell.angle_gamma   90.00
#
_symmetry.space_group_name_H-M   'P 1'
#
loop_
_entity.id
_entity.type
_entity.pdbx_description
1 polymer ?
#
loop_
_entity_poly.entity_id
_entity_poly.type
_entity_poly.pdbx_seq_one_letter_code
_entity_poly.pdbx_strand_id
1 'polypeptide(L)'
;KKVIEKNSTQNADDDSSQINADDKKRYFVVRFEGDVGASSVDCLREEVTAVLEMAGEADEVIACIESPGGLVHAYGLAASQLTRVKSKNVSLTVSVDKVAASGGYLMAAVADKIVAAPFALVGSIGVVAQVPNVHRLLKKNDVDVEILTAGKHKRTLTVLGENTEEGKAKFKEELEDVHALFQEFVLGNRPDLDMEKVATGEALYGSRAIELVLIVRLITSDEYFRESCADGEVFEVKWKENVKQIDRILGKVSLLLERASELLRFSHR
;
A
#
# COMPACT_ATOMS: atom_id res chain seq x y z
N LYS A 1 -7.66 23.47 -5.82
CA LYS A 1 -6.69 23.90 -6.87
C LYS A 1 -5.63 22.83 -6.96
N LYS A 2 -5.61 22.09 -8.06
CA LYS A 2 -4.59 21.08 -8.36
C LYS A 2 -3.31 21.83 -8.74
N VAL A 3 -2.20 21.54 -8.08
CA VAL A 3 -0.89 22.08 -8.42
C VAL A 3 -0.04 20.93 -8.95
N ILE A 4 0.35 21.04 -10.22
CA ILE A 4 1.37 20.17 -10.81
C ILE A 4 2.67 20.97 -10.75
N GLU A 5 3.62 20.55 -9.91
CA GLU A 5 4.95 21.15 -9.89
C GLU A 5 5.82 20.49 -10.97
N LYS A 6 6.26 21.27 -11.93
CA LYS A 6 7.15 20.88 -13.00
C LYS A 6 8.60 21.09 -12.52
N ASN A 7 9.32 20.02 -12.20
CA ASN A 7 10.76 20.09 -11.96
C ASN A 7 11.49 20.01 -13.32
N SER A 8 11.64 21.14 -13.98
CA SER A 8 12.48 21.25 -15.17
C SER A 8 13.88 21.73 -14.76
N THR A 9 14.86 20.86 -14.79
CA THR A 9 16.26 21.25 -14.89
C THR A 9 16.52 21.74 -16.30
N GLN A 10 16.55 23.05 -16.50
CA GLN A 10 16.98 23.65 -17.75
C GLN A 10 18.51 23.50 -17.88
N ASN A 11 18.95 22.68 -18.81
CA ASN A 11 20.22 22.87 -19.47
C ASN A 11 19.92 23.38 -20.87
N ALA A 12 20.29 24.64 -21.12
CA ALA A 12 20.29 25.23 -22.43
C ALA A 12 21.53 24.70 -23.19
N ASP A 13 21.31 24.17 -24.40
CA ASP A 13 21.97 24.60 -25.62
C ASP A 13 21.52 23.70 -26.79
N ASP A 14 20.88 24.37 -27.73
CA ASP A 14 20.96 24.30 -29.21
C ASP A 14 21.01 22.93 -29.89
N ASP A 15 19.98 22.49 -30.60
CA ASP A 15 19.86 22.47 -32.05
C ASP A 15 18.53 21.87 -32.54
N SER A 16 18.01 22.47 -33.59
CA SER A 16 16.78 22.25 -34.30
C SER A 16 16.43 20.77 -34.65
N SER A 17 15.42 20.23 -33.96
CA SER A 17 14.39 19.42 -34.56
C SER A 17 13.11 19.68 -33.76
N GLN A 18 12.11 20.31 -34.39
CA GLN A 18 10.75 20.44 -33.86
C GLN A 18 10.12 19.04 -33.79
N ILE A 19 10.46 18.29 -32.74
CA ILE A 19 9.63 17.19 -32.28
C ILE A 19 8.45 17.88 -31.60
N ASN A 20 7.25 17.68 -32.13
CA ASN A 20 6.02 18.19 -31.56
C ASN A 20 5.99 17.84 -30.06
N ALA A 21 5.82 18.87 -29.20
CA ALA A 21 5.80 18.69 -27.75
C ALA A 21 4.66 17.77 -27.26
N ASP A 22 3.72 17.44 -28.13
CA ASP A 22 2.59 16.54 -27.88
C ASP A 22 2.92 15.03 -28.03
N ASP A 23 4.12 14.65 -28.49
CA ASP A 23 4.45 13.26 -28.84
C ASP A 23 5.39 12.57 -27.83
N LYS A 24 5.81 13.27 -26.77
CA LYS A 24 6.68 12.67 -25.75
C LYS A 24 5.87 11.87 -24.75
N LYS A 25 6.30 10.62 -24.48
CA LYS A 25 5.77 9.79 -23.44
C LYS A 25 5.82 10.51 -22.08
N ARG A 26 4.76 10.43 -21.31
CA ARG A 26 4.67 11.02 -19.96
C ARG A 26 4.63 9.91 -18.93
N TYR A 27 5.36 10.12 -17.86
CA TYR A 27 5.41 9.25 -16.70
C TYR A 27 4.81 9.97 -15.51
N PHE A 28 3.74 9.43 -14.95
CA PHE A 28 3.06 9.99 -13.79
C PHE A 28 3.43 9.21 -12.53
N VAL A 29 4.15 9.83 -11.62
CA VAL A 29 4.58 9.22 -10.37
C VAL A 29 3.58 9.52 -9.28
N VAL A 30 3.06 8.47 -8.63
CA VAL A 30 2.25 8.55 -7.41
C VAL A 30 2.95 7.77 -6.30
N ARG A 31 2.82 8.23 -5.05
CA ARG A 31 3.46 7.58 -3.90
C ARG A 31 2.42 7.13 -2.89
N PHE A 32 2.60 5.92 -2.39
CA PHE A 32 1.76 5.35 -1.35
C PHE A 32 2.63 4.86 -0.19
N GLU A 33 2.52 5.54 0.95
CA GLU A 33 3.09 5.11 2.22
C GLU A 33 1.94 4.55 3.07
N GLY A 34 1.96 3.22 3.29
CA GLY A 34 0.87 2.51 3.92
C GLY A 34 1.12 2.20 5.40
N ASP A 35 0.15 2.55 6.22
CA ASP A 35 -0.02 2.09 7.59
C ASP A 35 -1.02 0.91 7.67
N VAL A 36 -1.31 0.41 8.87
CA VAL A 36 -2.26 -0.70 9.07
C VAL A 36 -3.64 -0.43 8.48
N GLY A 37 -4.10 0.82 8.50
CA GLY A 37 -5.40 1.26 7.97
C GLY A 37 -5.38 1.69 6.51
N ALA A 38 -4.22 1.66 5.84
CA ALA A 38 -4.03 2.23 4.50
C ALA A 38 -4.54 3.69 4.41
N SER A 39 -4.25 4.52 5.42
CA SER A 39 -4.80 5.87 5.55
C SER A 39 -4.51 6.79 4.35
N SER A 40 -3.44 6.50 3.60
CA SER A 40 -3.08 7.22 2.37
C SER A 40 -4.00 6.90 1.17
N VAL A 41 -4.97 6.00 1.30
CA VAL A 41 -5.84 5.58 0.18
C VAL A 41 -6.68 6.74 -0.37
N ASP A 42 -7.10 7.68 0.47
CA ASP A 42 -7.87 8.84 0.04
C ASP A 42 -7.03 9.79 -0.83
N CYS A 43 -5.76 10.00 -0.47
CA CYS A 43 -4.81 10.76 -1.30
C CYS A 43 -4.56 10.04 -2.63
N LEU A 44 -4.28 8.74 -2.59
CA LEU A 44 -4.05 7.92 -3.79
C LEU A 44 -5.24 7.99 -4.75
N ARG A 45 -6.48 7.95 -4.24
CA ARG A 45 -7.70 8.07 -5.03
C ARG A 45 -7.77 9.38 -5.82
N GLU A 46 -7.44 10.50 -5.16
CA GLU A 46 -7.43 11.82 -5.80
C GLU A 46 -6.30 11.94 -6.82
N GLU A 47 -5.11 11.42 -6.49
CA GLU A 47 -3.95 11.39 -7.37
C GLU A 47 -4.22 10.57 -8.63
N VAL A 48 -4.70 9.33 -8.48
CA VAL A 48 -5.08 8.46 -9.59
C VAL A 48 -6.18 9.12 -10.44
N THR A 49 -7.20 9.71 -9.82
CA THR A 49 -8.25 10.42 -10.55
C THR A 49 -7.68 11.56 -11.40
N ALA A 50 -6.75 12.35 -10.83
CA ALA A 50 -6.11 13.44 -11.54
C ALA A 50 -5.24 12.95 -12.72
N VAL A 51 -4.52 11.85 -12.52
CA VAL A 51 -3.72 11.22 -13.60
C VAL A 51 -4.62 10.74 -14.72
N LEU A 52 -5.71 10.04 -14.42
CA LEU A 52 -6.62 9.46 -15.42
C LEU A 52 -7.37 10.50 -16.28
N GLU A 53 -7.45 11.75 -15.82
CA GLU A 53 -7.97 12.87 -16.62
C GLU A 53 -6.95 13.39 -17.67
N MET A 54 -5.67 13.02 -17.53
CA MET A 54 -4.58 13.54 -18.36
C MET A 54 -3.85 12.47 -19.14
N ALA A 55 -3.74 11.26 -18.59
CA ALA A 55 -2.95 10.18 -19.16
C ALA A 55 -3.66 9.54 -20.36
N GLY A 56 -2.88 9.25 -21.40
CA GLY A 56 -3.27 8.46 -22.58
C GLY A 56 -2.61 7.09 -22.57
N GLU A 57 -2.92 6.27 -23.56
CA GLU A 57 -2.41 4.89 -23.70
C GLU A 57 -0.89 4.80 -23.88
N ALA A 58 -0.25 5.86 -24.39
CA ALA A 58 1.21 5.94 -24.56
C ALA A 58 1.95 6.26 -23.26
N ASP A 59 1.22 6.77 -22.25
CA ASP A 59 1.79 7.19 -20.97
C ASP A 59 1.98 6.02 -20.00
N GLU A 60 2.70 6.26 -18.92
CA GLU A 60 2.93 5.26 -17.87
C GLU A 60 2.70 5.87 -16.50
N VAL A 61 2.03 5.13 -15.62
CA VAL A 61 1.94 5.46 -14.20
C VAL A 61 2.99 4.64 -13.45
N ILE A 62 3.78 5.32 -12.62
CA ILE A 62 4.74 4.70 -11.71
C ILE A 62 4.22 4.88 -10.30
N ALA A 63 3.75 3.79 -9.67
CA ALA A 63 3.32 3.80 -8.29
C ALA A 63 4.46 3.34 -7.38
N CYS A 64 5.02 4.27 -6.59
CA CYS A 64 5.99 3.93 -5.56
C CYS A 64 5.26 3.49 -4.30
N ILE A 65 5.41 2.22 -3.92
CA ILE A 65 4.73 1.65 -2.75
C ILE A 65 5.75 1.38 -1.65
N GLU A 66 5.47 1.90 -0.46
CA GLU A 66 6.17 1.57 0.77
C GLU A 66 5.14 1.15 1.83
N SER A 67 4.91 -0.18 1.99
CA SER A 67 3.93 -0.68 2.93
C SER A 67 4.17 -2.13 3.35
N PRO A 68 4.12 -2.43 4.66
CA PRO A 68 4.14 -3.79 5.17
C PRO A 68 2.78 -4.51 5.05
N GLY A 69 1.74 -3.83 4.57
CA GLY A 69 0.35 -4.31 4.56
C GLY A 69 -0.45 -3.89 5.80
N GLY A 70 -1.64 -4.45 5.94
CA GLY A 70 -2.57 -4.13 7.02
C GLY A 70 -3.96 -4.72 6.79
N LEU A 71 -5.01 -3.96 7.13
CA LEU A 71 -6.40 -4.41 7.04
C LEU A 71 -6.78 -4.75 5.58
N VAL A 72 -7.25 -5.96 5.37
CA VAL A 72 -7.55 -6.51 4.03
C VAL A 72 -8.49 -5.61 3.23
N HIS A 73 -9.59 -5.14 3.82
CA HIS A 73 -10.56 -4.28 3.14
C HIS A 73 -9.98 -2.91 2.76
N ALA A 74 -9.07 -2.36 3.57
CA ALA A 74 -8.42 -1.08 3.31
C ALA A 74 -7.41 -1.20 2.14
N TYR A 75 -6.59 -2.24 2.15
CA TYR A 75 -5.66 -2.53 1.06
C TYR A 75 -6.35 -3.02 -0.22
N GLY A 76 -7.46 -3.73 -0.10
CA GLY A 76 -8.33 -4.07 -1.22
C GLY A 76 -8.86 -2.81 -1.93
N LEU A 77 -9.27 -1.79 -1.16
CA LEU A 77 -9.66 -0.49 -1.72
C LEU A 77 -8.48 0.21 -2.40
N ALA A 78 -7.29 0.20 -1.80
CA ALA A 78 -6.10 0.80 -2.37
C ALA A 78 -5.68 0.10 -3.68
N ALA A 79 -5.69 -1.24 -3.73
CA ALA A 79 -5.46 -2.01 -4.95
C ALA A 79 -6.49 -1.68 -6.04
N SER A 80 -7.77 -1.50 -5.67
CA SER A 80 -8.82 -1.10 -6.60
C SER A 80 -8.58 0.29 -7.20
N GLN A 81 -7.92 1.22 -6.49
CA GLN A 81 -7.53 2.50 -7.10
C GLN A 81 -6.50 2.31 -8.21
N LEU A 82 -5.51 1.44 -8.02
CA LEU A 82 -4.51 1.14 -9.05
C LEU A 82 -5.12 0.38 -10.24
N THR A 83 -6.09 -0.51 -10.01
CA THR A 83 -6.83 -1.20 -11.08
C THR A 83 -7.50 -0.21 -12.05
N ARG A 84 -7.91 0.99 -11.60
CA ARG A 84 -8.48 2.03 -12.46
C ARG A 84 -7.50 2.48 -13.53
N VAL A 85 -6.19 2.47 -13.25
CA VAL A 85 -5.15 2.83 -14.24
C VAL A 85 -5.18 1.84 -15.40
N LYS A 86 -5.17 0.55 -15.11
CA LYS A 86 -5.25 -0.51 -16.12
C LYS A 86 -6.56 -0.48 -16.91
N SER A 87 -7.68 -0.16 -16.24
CA SER A 87 -8.98 -0.04 -16.92
C SER A 87 -9.05 1.08 -17.96
N LYS A 88 -8.08 1.98 -17.96
CA LYS A 88 -7.90 3.06 -18.94
C LYS A 88 -6.82 2.73 -19.99
N ASN A 89 -6.32 1.49 -20.03
CA ASN A 89 -5.23 1.04 -20.89
C ASN A 89 -3.94 1.87 -20.71
N VAL A 90 -3.73 2.47 -19.53
CA VAL A 90 -2.49 3.14 -19.19
C VAL A 90 -1.56 2.13 -18.52
N SER A 91 -0.30 2.05 -18.97
CA SER A 91 0.70 1.16 -18.38
C SER A 91 0.95 1.49 -16.92
N LEU A 92 0.98 0.48 -16.05
CA LEU A 92 1.24 0.63 -14.62
C LEU A 92 2.50 -0.11 -14.22
N THR A 93 3.49 0.62 -13.70
CA THR A 93 4.66 0.05 -13.05
C THR A 93 4.60 0.34 -11.55
N VAL A 94 4.83 -0.67 -10.73
CA VAL A 94 5.04 -0.50 -9.29
C VAL A 94 6.54 -0.58 -8.98
N SER A 95 7.04 0.41 -8.25
CA SER A 95 8.41 0.44 -7.75
C SER A 95 8.45 0.30 -6.23
N VAL A 96 9.30 -0.60 -5.74
CA VAL A 96 9.44 -0.94 -4.33
C VAL A 96 10.89 -0.77 -3.87
N ASP A 97 11.17 0.26 -3.09
CA ASP A 97 12.53 0.49 -2.59
C ASP A 97 12.79 -0.21 -1.25
N LYS A 98 11.79 -0.31 -0.37
CA LYS A 98 11.93 -0.90 0.97
C LYS A 98 11.01 -2.07 1.21
N VAL A 99 9.69 -1.88 1.05
CA VAL A 99 8.70 -2.90 1.36
C VAL A 99 7.40 -2.73 0.58
N ALA A 100 6.91 -3.82 -0.01
CA ALA A 100 5.54 -4.00 -0.44
C ALA A 100 5.12 -5.44 -0.12
N ALA A 101 4.67 -5.66 1.10
CA ALA A 101 4.35 -6.98 1.64
C ALA A 101 2.87 -7.07 2.02
N SER A 102 2.31 -8.28 1.99
CA SER A 102 0.90 -8.54 2.33
C SER A 102 -0.04 -7.61 1.55
N GLY A 103 -0.83 -6.76 2.21
CA GLY A 103 -1.66 -5.74 1.54
C GLY A 103 -0.88 -4.82 0.59
N GLY A 104 0.39 -4.52 0.91
CA GLY A 104 1.28 -3.78 -0.01
C GLY A 104 1.56 -4.53 -1.30
N TYR A 105 1.74 -5.86 -1.22
CA TYR A 105 1.90 -6.70 -2.41
C TYR A 105 0.56 -6.90 -3.14
N LEU A 106 -0.57 -6.93 -2.43
CA LEU A 106 -1.90 -6.92 -3.06
C LEU A 106 -2.06 -5.72 -4.01
N MET A 107 -1.59 -4.55 -3.59
CA MET A 107 -1.54 -3.35 -4.45
C MET A 107 -0.55 -3.52 -5.60
N ALA A 108 0.66 -4.01 -5.31
CA ALA A 108 1.71 -4.17 -6.31
C ALA A 108 1.32 -5.18 -7.40
N ALA A 109 0.60 -6.24 -7.04
CA ALA A 109 0.19 -7.30 -7.96
C ALA A 109 -0.68 -6.81 -9.13
N VAL A 110 -1.38 -5.68 -8.98
CA VAL A 110 -2.20 -5.06 -10.04
C VAL A 110 -1.34 -4.60 -11.22
N ALA A 111 -0.07 -4.26 -10.99
CA ALA A 111 0.80 -3.64 -11.99
C ALA A 111 1.17 -4.58 -13.15
N ASP A 112 1.42 -3.99 -14.32
CA ASP A 112 1.99 -4.71 -15.48
C ASP A 112 3.43 -5.09 -15.22
N LYS A 113 4.16 -4.24 -14.47
CA LYS A 113 5.55 -4.47 -14.07
C LYS A 113 5.72 -4.14 -12.58
N ILE A 114 6.44 -5.00 -11.86
CA ILE A 114 6.88 -4.72 -10.50
C ILE A 114 8.40 -4.70 -10.52
N VAL A 115 8.99 -3.58 -10.13
CA VAL A 115 10.44 -3.44 -9.97
C VAL A 115 10.75 -3.21 -8.50
N ALA A 116 11.88 -3.73 -8.03
CA ALA A 116 12.23 -3.60 -6.63
C ALA A 116 13.74 -3.46 -6.41
N ALA A 117 14.14 -2.76 -5.36
CA ALA A 117 15.52 -2.75 -4.90
C ALA A 117 15.95 -4.15 -4.43
N PRO A 118 17.25 -4.50 -4.49
CA PRO A 118 17.73 -5.85 -4.14
C PRO A 118 17.36 -6.32 -2.74
N PHE A 119 17.26 -5.40 -1.77
CA PHE A 119 16.89 -5.69 -0.38
C PHE A 119 15.47 -5.25 -0.01
N ALA A 120 14.65 -4.83 -0.98
CA ALA A 120 13.24 -4.59 -0.74
C ALA A 120 12.52 -5.88 -0.35
N LEU A 121 11.63 -5.81 0.63
CA LEU A 121 10.78 -6.92 1.04
C LEU A 121 9.50 -6.91 0.23
N VAL A 122 9.18 -8.04 -0.44
CA VAL A 122 7.96 -8.20 -1.24
C VAL A 122 7.29 -9.55 -0.95
N GLY A 123 6.05 -9.72 -1.40
CA GLY A 123 5.29 -10.94 -1.20
C GLY A 123 4.54 -10.94 0.13
N SER A 124 4.84 -11.88 1.02
CA SER A 124 4.04 -12.11 2.23
C SER A 124 2.55 -12.29 1.89
N ILE A 125 2.29 -13.13 0.88
CA ILE A 125 0.93 -13.47 0.44
C ILE A 125 0.35 -14.45 1.46
N GLY A 126 -0.29 -13.88 2.46
CA GLY A 126 -0.85 -14.62 3.59
C GLY A 126 -1.73 -13.73 4.44
N VAL A 127 -2.46 -14.33 5.37
CA VAL A 127 -3.37 -13.64 6.28
C VAL A 127 -3.02 -14.03 7.72
N VAL A 128 -2.94 -13.05 8.60
CA VAL A 128 -2.72 -13.26 10.02
C VAL A 128 -3.77 -12.49 10.82
N ALA A 129 -4.29 -13.11 11.87
CA ALA A 129 -5.09 -12.42 12.87
C ALA A 129 -4.53 -12.69 14.26
N GLN A 130 -4.45 -11.65 15.06
CA GLN A 130 -3.99 -11.72 16.44
C GLN A 130 -5.08 -11.22 17.36
N VAL A 131 -5.70 -12.13 18.10
CA VAL A 131 -6.82 -11.84 19.01
C VAL A 131 -6.37 -12.12 20.44
N PRO A 132 -5.98 -11.09 21.22
CA PRO A 132 -5.72 -11.29 22.65
C PRO A 132 -7.01 -11.70 23.36
N ASN A 133 -6.91 -12.58 24.37
CA ASN A 133 -8.05 -12.98 25.16
C ASN A 133 -7.73 -12.87 26.63
N VAL A 134 -8.47 -12.03 27.35
CA VAL A 134 -8.30 -11.78 28.79
C VAL A 134 -9.41 -12.39 29.63
N HIS A 135 -10.26 -13.26 29.07
CA HIS A 135 -11.38 -13.89 29.77
C HIS A 135 -10.96 -14.54 31.10
N ARG A 136 -9.87 -15.35 31.09
CA ARG A 136 -9.39 -16.02 32.30
C ARG A 136 -8.91 -15.07 33.38
N LEU A 137 -8.34 -13.91 33.00
CA LEU A 137 -7.93 -12.86 33.92
C LEU A 137 -9.16 -12.22 34.59
N LEU A 138 -10.19 -11.91 33.82
CA LEU A 138 -11.44 -11.35 34.32
C LEU A 138 -12.12 -12.33 35.29
N LYS A 139 -12.24 -13.60 34.90
CA LYS A 139 -12.82 -14.66 35.70
C LYS A 139 -12.08 -14.83 37.06
N LYS A 140 -10.75 -14.75 37.05
CA LYS A 140 -9.92 -14.81 38.29
C LYS A 140 -10.20 -13.66 39.23
N ASN A 141 -10.70 -12.54 38.75
CA ASN A 141 -11.02 -11.34 39.52
C ASN A 141 -12.53 -11.17 39.76
N ASP A 142 -13.30 -12.26 39.65
CA ASP A 142 -14.76 -12.27 39.83
C ASP A 142 -15.52 -11.28 38.93
N VAL A 143 -15.00 -11.05 37.72
CA VAL A 143 -15.64 -10.22 36.69
C VAL A 143 -16.24 -11.13 35.62
N ASP A 144 -17.55 -11.16 35.53
CA ASP A 144 -18.28 -11.85 34.47
C ASP A 144 -18.57 -10.90 33.31
N VAL A 145 -18.39 -11.41 32.08
CA VAL A 145 -18.70 -10.68 30.86
C VAL A 145 -19.70 -11.50 30.03
N GLU A 146 -20.87 -10.94 29.82
CA GLU A 146 -21.87 -11.52 28.93
C GLU A 146 -21.78 -10.88 27.54
N ILE A 147 -21.69 -11.74 26.51
CA ILE A 147 -21.70 -11.31 25.11
C ILE A 147 -22.99 -11.81 24.46
N LEU A 148 -23.92 -10.90 24.27
CA LEU A 148 -25.20 -11.18 23.63
C LEU A 148 -25.12 -10.86 22.14
N THR A 149 -25.33 -11.86 21.28
CA THR A 149 -25.29 -11.69 19.82
C THR A 149 -26.55 -12.27 19.18
N ALA A 150 -26.95 -11.65 18.08
CA ALA A 150 -27.96 -12.21 17.17
C ALA A 150 -27.24 -12.57 15.85
N GLY A 151 -27.48 -13.83 15.40
CA GLY A 151 -26.75 -14.42 14.26
C GLY A 151 -25.63 -15.37 14.72
N LYS A 152 -25.68 -16.63 14.21
CA LYS A 152 -24.83 -17.74 14.66
C LYS A 152 -23.32 -17.40 14.68
N HIS A 153 -22.84 -16.65 13.68
CA HIS A 153 -21.42 -16.33 13.49
C HIS A 153 -21.12 -14.84 13.59
N LYS A 154 -22.00 -14.08 14.31
CA LYS A 154 -21.82 -12.63 14.46
C LYS A 154 -20.50 -12.27 15.16
N ARG A 155 -20.02 -13.17 16.02
CA ARG A 155 -18.74 -13.01 16.72
C ARG A 155 -18.16 -14.42 17.01
N THR A 156 -17.16 -14.77 16.26
CA THR A 156 -16.48 -16.08 16.34
C THR A 156 -15.42 -16.09 17.44
N LEU A 157 -14.65 -15.00 17.56
CA LEU A 157 -13.71 -14.78 18.66
C LEU A 157 -13.95 -13.45 19.36
N THR A 158 -13.57 -13.39 20.64
CA THR A 158 -13.75 -12.23 21.51
C THR A 158 -12.54 -12.01 22.40
N VAL A 159 -12.30 -10.75 22.77
CA VAL A 159 -11.23 -10.36 23.69
C VAL A 159 -11.61 -10.66 25.15
N LEU A 160 -12.89 -10.47 25.52
CA LEU A 160 -13.32 -10.46 26.92
C LEU A 160 -14.06 -11.74 27.33
N GLY A 161 -14.84 -12.35 26.44
CA GLY A 161 -15.59 -13.56 26.69
C GLY A 161 -14.79 -14.82 26.40
N GLU A 162 -15.41 -15.97 26.69
CA GLU A 162 -14.83 -17.28 26.39
C GLU A 162 -14.80 -17.54 24.89
N ASN A 163 -13.66 -18.02 24.38
CA ASN A 163 -13.48 -18.44 23.02
C ASN A 163 -13.64 -19.97 22.94
N THR A 164 -14.73 -20.41 22.32
CA THR A 164 -15.03 -21.85 22.13
C THR A 164 -14.19 -22.46 21.02
N GLU A 165 -14.02 -23.78 21.02
CA GLU A 165 -13.33 -24.50 19.94
C GLU A 165 -14.08 -24.36 18.60
N GLU A 166 -15.44 -24.37 18.62
CA GLU A 166 -16.25 -24.09 17.43
C GLU A 166 -15.97 -22.68 16.88
N GLY A 167 -15.93 -21.68 17.77
CA GLY A 167 -15.59 -20.28 17.37
C GLY A 167 -14.21 -20.16 16.76
N LYS A 168 -13.20 -20.85 17.33
CA LYS A 168 -11.83 -20.88 16.79
C LYS A 168 -11.78 -21.56 15.41
N ALA A 169 -12.46 -22.69 15.26
CA ALA A 169 -12.53 -23.40 13.99
C ALA A 169 -13.17 -22.55 12.90
N LYS A 170 -14.29 -21.88 13.22
CA LYS A 170 -14.97 -20.99 12.28
C LYS A 170 -14.13 -19.78 11.92
N PHE A 171 -13.42 -19.18 12.89
CA PHE A 171 -12.53 -18.06 12.62
C PHE A 171 -11.35 -18.47 11.73
N LYS A 172 -10.83 -19.69 11.90
CA LYS A 172 -9.78 -20.21 11.03
C LYS A 172 -10.28 -20.40 9.59
N GLU A 173 -11.49 -20.93 9.41
CA GLU A 173 -12.15 -21.02 8.10
C GLU A 173 -12.30 -19.65 7.44
N GLU A 174 -12.68 -18.61 8.19
CA GLU A 174 -12.76 -17.23 7.69
C GLU A 174 -11.41 -16.69 7.24
N LEU A 175 -10.33 -17.01 7.96
CA LEU A 175 -8.96 -16.63 7.56
C LEU A 175 -8.51 -17.37 6.28
N GLU A 176 -8.84 -18.66 6.17
CA GLU A 176 -8.52 -19.47 4.99
C GLU A 176 -9.27 -18.94 3.75
N ASP A 177 -10.52 -18.53 3.90
CA ASP A 177 -11.32 -17.93 2.83
C ASP A 177 -10.71 -16.59 2.36
N VAL A 178 -10.34 -15.72 3.28
CA VAL A 178 -9.65 -14.46 2.94
C VAL A 178 -8.30 -14.72 2.26
N HIS A 179 -7.56 -15.74 2.68
CA HIS A 179 -6.31 -16.12 2.02
C HIS A 179 -6.54 -16.63 0.60
N ALA A 180 -7.59 -17.42 0.38
CA ALA A 180 -7.97 -17.88 -0.96
C ALA A 180 -8.34 -16.69 -1.87
N LEU A 181 -9.14 -15.74 -1.38
CA LEU A 181 -9.46 -14.50 -2.12
C LEU A 181 -8.20 -13.69 -2.47
N PHE A 182 -7.23 -13.62 -1.57
CA PHE A 182 -5.96 -12.94 -1.84
C PHE A 182 -5.20 -13.65 -2.96
N GLN A 183 -5.07 -14.98 -2.91
CA GLN A 183 -4.42 -15.77 -3.95
C GLN A 183 -5.11 -15.61 -5.30
N GLU A 184 -6.44 -15.70 -5.36
CA GLU A 184 -7.23 -15.51 -6.57
C GLU A 184 -7.01 -14.13 -7.17
N PHE A 185 -7.00 -13.08 -6.34
CA PHE A 185 -6.74 -11.71 -6.81
C PHE A 185 -5.34 -11.56 -7.40
N VAL A 186 -4.33 -12.10 -6.71
CA VAL A 186 -2.94 -12.05 -7.20
C VAL A 186 -2.81 -12.84 -8.50
N LEU A 187 -3.33 -14.05 -8.56
CA LEU A 187 -3.26 -14.93 -9.73
C LEU A 187 -4.01 -14.31 -10.94
N GLY A 188 -5.15 -13.65 -10.68
CA GLY A 188 -5.91 -12.95 -11.73
C GLY A 188 -5.14 -11.81 -12.39
N ASN A 189 -4.22 -11.18 -11.67
CA ASN A 189 -3.35 -10.11 -12.19
C ASN A 189 -1.97 -10.61 -12.66
N ARG A 190 -1.50 -11.74 -12.10
CA ARG A 190 -0.17 -12.32 -12.28
C ARG A 190 -0.29 -13.83 -12.55
N PRO A 191 -0.79 -14.24 -13.73
CA PRO A 191 -1.12 -15.64 -14.03
C PRO A 191 0.09 -16.58 -14.06
N ASP A 192 1.30 -16.04 -14.23
CA ASP A 192 2.55 -16.81 -14.30
C ASP A 192 3.11 -17.19 -12.90
N LEU A 193 2.49 -16.74 -11.80
CA LEU A 193 2.95 -17.05 -10.45
C LEU A 193 2.55 -18.47 -10.02
N ASP A 194 3.53 -19.17 -9.46
CA ASP A 194 3.32 -20.44 -8.77
C ASP A 194 2.84 -20.19 -7.33
N MET A 195 1.52 -20.19 -7.11
CA MET A 195 0.92 -19.89 -5.81
C MET A 195 1.39 -20.82 -4.70
N GLU A 196 1.70 -22.08 -4.99
CA GLU A 196 2.21 -23.02 -3.97
C GLU A 196 3.55 -22.56 -3.39
N LYS A 197 4.38 -21.87 -4.20
CA LYS A 197 5.67 -21.35 -3.77
C LYS A 197 5.62 -19.96 -3.16
N VAL A 198 4.70 -19.10 -3.60
CA VAL A 198 4.72 -17.68 -3.22
C VAL A 198 3.64 -17.32 -2.20
N ALA A 199 2.58 -18.13 -2.03
CA ALA A 199 1.49 -17.85 -1.10
C ALA A 199 1.66 -18.55 0.25
N THR A 200 2.91 -18.66 0.72
CA THR A 200 3.26 -19.26 2.02
C THR A 200 3.16 -18.29 3.19
N GLY A 201 2.93 -17.00 2.91
CA GLY A 201 2.95 -15.93 3.91
C GLY A 201 4.36 -15.36 4.15
N GLU A 202 5.40 -15.89 3.52
CA GLU A 202 6.77 -15.39 3.66
C GLU A 202 6.99 -14.10 2.86
N ALA A 203 7.72 -13.15 3.46
CA ALA A 203 8.25 -11.99 2.76
C ALA A 203 9.65 -12.32 2.23
N LEU A 204 9.88 -11.97 0.97
CA LEU A 204 11.13 -12.27 0.27
C LEU A 204 11.85 -10.97 -0.08
N TYR A 205 13.18 -10.99 0.03
CA TYR A 205 14.01 -9.91 -0.51
C TYR A 205 13.94 -9.87 -2.03
N GLY A 206 14.02 -8.70 -2.65
CA GLY A 206 13.96 -8.51 -4.09
C GLY A 206 14.89 -9.47 -4.85
N SER A 207 16.11 -9.67 -4.37
CA SER A 207 17.09 -10.61 -4.96
C SER A 207 16.62 -12.07 -4.98
N ARG A 208 15.65 -12.46 -4.15
CA ARG A 208 15.02 -13.80 -4.16
C ARG A 208 13.67 -13.78 -4.86
N ALA A 209 12.96 -12.67 -4.72
CA ALA A 209 11.63 -12.51 -5.30
C ALA A 209 11.64 -12.55 -6.83
N ILE A 210 12.73 -12.12 -7.47
CA ILE A 210 12.89 -12.19 -8.92
C ILE A 210 12.93 -13.62 -9.46
N GLU A 211 13.50 -14.56 -8.70
CA GLU A 211 13.57 -15.98 -9.07
C GLU A 211 12.18 -16.64 -9.08
N LEU A 212 11.26 -16.10 -8.26
CA LEU A 212 9.85 -16.54 -8.15
C LEU A 212 8.89 -15.67 -8.95
N VAL A 213 9.39 -14.79 -9.81
CA VAL A 213 8.61 -13.91 -10.69
C VAL A 213 7.68 -12.95 -9.93
N LEU A 214 7.88 -12.76 -8.61
CA LEU A 214 7.14 -11.77 -7.83
C LEU A 214 7.46 -10.34 -8.29
N ILE A 215 8.66 -10.13 -8.82
CA ILE A 215 9.12 -8.90 -9.47
C ILE A 215 9.77 -9.25 -10.80
N VAL A 216 9.88 -8.26 -11.71
CA VAL A 216 10.45 -8.49 -13.04
C VAL A 216 11.85 -7.89 -13.21
N ARG A 217 12.26 -6.97 -12.32
CA ARG A 217 13.57 -6.31 -12.43
C ARG A 217 14.06 -5.83 -11.07
N LEU A 218 15.38 -5.96 -10.86
CA LEU A 218 16.08 -5.40 -9.70
C LEU A 218 16.60 -4.01 -10.04
N ILE A 219 15.95 -2.97 -9.50
CA ILE A 219 16.28 -1.56 -9.70
C ILE A 219 15.63 -0.71 -8.61
N THR A 220 16.26 0.39 -8.20
CA THR A 220 15.65 1.39 -7.32
C THR A 220 14.70 2.31 -8.08
N SER A 221 13.79 2.97 -7.39
CA SER A 221 12.91 3.98 -8.00
C SER A 221 13.70 5.13 -8.61
N ASP A 222 14.78 5.59 -7.98
CA ASP A 222 15.62 6.68 -8.46
C ASP A 222 16.23 6.34 -9.83
N GLU A 223 16.76 5.12 -9.98
CA GLU A 223 17.34 4.70 -11.25
C GLU A 223 16.24 4.48 -12.31
N TYR A 224 15.08 3.96 -11.94
CA TYR A 224 13.95 3.84 -12.85
C TYR A 224 13.47 5.21 -13.34
N PHE A 225 13.41 6.22 -12.44
CA PHE A 225 13.10 7.62 -12.83
C PHE A 225 14.15 8.21 -13.76
N ARG A 226 15.44 7.95 -13.50
CA ARG A 226 16.51 8.42 -14.37
C ARG A 226 16.37 7.87 -15.80
N GLU A 227 16.03 6.58 -15.94
CA GLU A 227 15.74 5.96 -17.23
C GLU A 227 14.50 6.59 -17.88
N SER A 228 13.42 6.77 -17.10
CA SER A 228 12.18 7.39 -17.57
C SER A 228 12.37 8.84 -18.04
N CYS A 229 13.25 9.62 -17.36
CA CYS A 229 13.59 10.98 -17.77
C CYS A 229 14.38 11.01 -19.09
N ALA A 230 15.09 9.95 -19.44
CA ALA A 230 15.76 9.84 -20.73
C ALA A 230 14.80 9.51 -21.88
N ASP A 231 13.66 8.85 -21.57
CA ASP A 231 12.65 8.40 -22.54
C ASP A 231 11.48 9.40 -22.67
N GLY A 232 11.20 10.21 -21.66
CA GLY A 232 10.05 11.10 -21.67
C GLY A 232 10.06 12.16 -20.57
N GLU A 233 8.89 12.72 -20.28
CA GLU A 233 8.69 13.68 -19.20
C GLU A 233 8.13 12.98 -17.95
N VAL A 234 8.74 13.21 -16.78
CA VAL A 234 8.33 12.62 -15.51
C VAL A 234 7.66 13.68 -14.64
N PHE A 235 6.44 13.38 -14.17
CA PHE A 235 5.62 14.25 -13.34
C PHE A 235 5.28 13.57 -12.02
N GLU A 236 5.66 14.13 -10.89
CA GLU A 236 5.14 13.67 -9.61
C GLU A 236 3.77 14.30 -9.33
N VAL A 237 2.77 13.45 -9.08
CA VAL A 237 1.41 13.87 -8.77
C VAL A 237 1.17 13.67 -7.28
N LYS A 238 0.88 14.76 -6.57
CA LYS A 238 0.66 14.72 -5.13
C LYS A 238 -0.58 15.50 -4.73
N TRP A 239 -1.50 14.83 -4.05
CA TRP A 239 -2.65 15.48 -3.43
C TRP A 239 -2.21 16.28 -2.20
N LYS A 240 -2.60 17.56 -2.15
CA LYS A 240 -2.39 18.40 -0.98
C LYS A 240 -3.76 18.83 -0.43
N GLU A 241 -4.08 18.37 0.76
CA GLU A 241 -5.24 18.89 1.47
C GLU A 241 -5.03 20.35 1.85
N ASN A 242 -6.07 21.17 1.64
CA ASN A 242 -6.11 22.53 2.18
C ASN A 242 -6.43 22.47 3.69
N VAL A 243 -5.44 22.14 4.50
CA VAL A 243 -5.57 22.18 5.97
C VAL A 243 -5.87 23.62 6.38
N LYS A 244 -7.03 23.85 7.00
CA LYS A 244 -7.40 25.16 7.55
C LYS A 244 -6.31 25.60 8.54
N GLN A 245 -6.02 26.91 8.59
CA GLN A 245 -4.95 27.44 9.48
C GLN A 245 -5.13 27.03 10.95
N ILE A 246 -6.37 26.87 11.39
CA ILE A 246 -6.74 26.41 12.75
C ILE A 246 -6.21 24.98 13.01
N ASP A 247 -6.34 24.05 12.05
CA ASP A 247 -5.89 22.67 12.22
C ASP A 247 -4.35 22.58 12.25
N ARG A 248 -3.66 23.48 11.52
CA ARG A 248 -2.19 23.60 11.60
C ARG A 248 -1.73 24.10 12.97
N ILE A 249 -2.49 24.98 13.62
CA ILE A 249 -2.17 25.48 14.95
C ILE A 249 -2.45 24.39 15.99
N LEU A 250 -3.59 23.71 15.90
CA LEU A 250 -3.95 22.60 16.79
C LEU A 250 -2.95 21.44 16.70
N GLY A 251 -2.51 21.07 15.50
CA GLY A 251 -1.47 20.05 15.29
C GLY A 251 -0.12 20.43 15.90
N LYS A 252 0.27 21.70 15.83
CA LYS A 252 1.50 22.18 16.50
C LYS A 252 1.37 22.18 18.02
N VAL A 253 0.19 22.50 18.57
CA VAL A 253 -0.07 22.50 20.01
C VAL A 253 -0.06 21.06 20.54
N SER A 254 -0.67 20.09 19.85
CA SER A 254 -0.63 18.67 20.26
C SER A 254 0.80 18.13 20.28
N LEU A 255 1.62 18.45 19.26
CA LEU A 255 3.02 18.05 19.18
C LEU A 255 3.88 18.66 20.31
N LEU A 256 3.59 19.89 20.70
CA LEU A 256 4.25 20.56 21.85
C LEU A 256 3.84 19.93 23.17
N LEU A 257 2.58 19.54 23.33
CA LEU A 257 2.10 18.83 24.51
C LEU A 257 2.70 17.43 24.64
N GLU A 258 2.83 16.70 23.54
CA GLU A 258 3.53 15.41 23.55
C GLU A 258 4.99 15.55 23.95
N ARG A 259 5.73 16.50 23.36
CA ARG A 259 7.12 16.78 23.72
C ARG A 259 7.26 17.23 25.20
N ALA A 260 6.34 18.06 25.68
CA ALA A 260 6.33 18.47 27.09
C ALA A 260 6.07 17.29 28.02
N SER A 261 5.17 16.37 27.64
CA SER A 261 4.89 15.16 28.42
C SER A 261 6.08 14.19 28.43
N GLU A 262 6.83 14.09 27.34
CA GLU A 262 8.07 13.31 27.29
C GLU A 262 9.17 13.91 28.21
N LEU A 263 9.37 15.22 28.18
CA LEU A 263 10.33 15.91 29.04
C LEU A 263 10.00 15.75 30.53
N LEU A 264 8.73 15.78 30.91
CA LEU A 264 8.29 15.54 32.27
C LEU A 264 8.51 14.08 32.74
N ARG A 265 8.44 13.11 31.82
CA ARG A 265 8.76 11.70 32.13
C ARG A 265 10.25 11.46 32.36
N PHE A 266 11.14 12.26 31.75
CA PHE A 266 12.59 12.17 31.99
C PHE A 266 13.08 12.95 33.23
N SER A 267 12.29 13.86 33.77
CA SER A 267 12.62 14.66 34.95
C SER A 267 12.39 13.93 36.30
N HIS A 268 11.84 12.74 36.29
CA HIS A 268 11.54 11.92 37.48
C HIS A 268 12.39 10.63 37.56
N ARG A 269 13.58 10.63 36.98
CA ARG A 269 14.62 9.61 37.22
C ARG A 269 15.87 10.20 37.86
#